data_c833818381cd3798d7d54d2dbe0e90eb
#
_entry.id   c833818381cd3798d7d54d2dbe0e90eb
#
_cell.length_a   1.000
_cell.length_b   1.000
_cell.length_c   1.000
_cell.angle_alpha   90.00
_cell.angle_beta   90.00
_cell.angle_gamma   90.00
#
_symmetry.space_group_name_H-M   'P 1'
#
loop_
_entity.id
_entity.type
_entity.pdbx_description
1 polymer ?
#
loop_
_entity_poly.entity_id
_entity_poly.type
_entity_poly.pdbx_seq_one_letter_code
_entity_poly.pdbx_strand_id
1 'polypeptide(L)'
;MTGWAGKVGRIRVIGTGVMGRGIAQLAATAGATVELADAQPEAVAKAVEYVGGMIGKLAAKGKLAEDPQAVTGRLVPVDAPDAPADGVDLVIEAVREDLATKQALFAGLERVCPQETIFATNTSSLSVTEIAAGLADPGRLVGLHFFNPVPLMRLVEVVPGARTHGWLPGQALELVRRWGHEPVLAKDAPGFLVNHAGRGLNTEALQILAEALAEPADVDRIARDVLGLKLGPFELLDLTGLDVSHAVLESIWSGFHGDPRLRPSWLTRPRVAAGLFGRKNGEGFYTYEDGQQQVAAEPAAPPKPSSPVFTADEHLARLLTAAGVHVVSDAYPDAVLLVPLYGESTVDAATRAGLTLDRVAGVDPLGGYERRLTMAVHPGLDPAAGRAAWGALAATGRPVTVVRDGPAPIAQRLLASIVNTACFIAGQHLATPSDIDTAVRLGLGYPRGPLAWGDLVGGDVVLRILHGLTAATGDPRYRPSPWLTERVALGLPLSSAGTTPADLLS
;
A
#
# COMPACT_ATOMS: atom_id res chain seq x y z
N MET A 1 21.94 -18.84 25.60
CA MET A 1 22.81 -19.09 24.42
C MET A 1 22.34 -18.15 23.31
N THR A 2 23.24 -17.36 22.74
CA THR A 2 22.90 -16.47 21.61
C THR A 2 22.52 -17.33 20.41
N GLY A 3 21.29 -17.17 19.88
CA GLY A 3 20.83 -17.87 18.68
C GLY A 3 21.67 -17.51 17.45
N TRP A 4 21.32 -18.07 16.28
CA TRP A 4 22.01 -17.81 15.01
C TRP A 4 22.09 -16.29 14.69
N ALA A 5 21.02 -15.54 14.86
CA ALA A 5 20.99 -14.10 14.64
C ALA A 5 22.08 -13.33 15.42
N GLY A 6 22.44 -13.84 16.61
CA GLY A 6 23.49 -13.25 17.44
C GLY A 6 24.91 -13.53 16.98
N LYS A 7 25.08 -14.48 16.06
CA LYS A 7 26.38 -14.92 15.53
C LYS A 7 26.67 -14.37 14.12
N VAL A 8 25.66 -13.82 13.43
CA VAL A 8 25.83 -13.27 12.08
C VAL A 8 26.78 -12.08 12.13
N GLY A 9 28.01 -12.29 11.69
CA GLY A 9 29.07 -11.29 11.67
C GLY A 9 29.61 -11.04 10.25
N ARG A 10 29.50 -12.00 9.33
CA ARG A 10 29.97 -11.89 7.97
C ARG A 10 28.85 -12.23 6.98
N ILE A 11 28.55 -11.29 6.10
CA ILE A 11 27.43 -11.38 5.16
C ILE A 11 27.95 -11.17 3.75
N ARG A 12 27.47 -11.95 2.79
CA ARG A 12 27.72 -11.71 1.36
C ARG A 12 26.44 -11.18 0.70
N VAL A 13 26.52 -9.98 0.10
CA VAL A 13 25.44 -9.39 -0.70
C VAL A 13 25.77 -9.59 -2.18
N ILE A 14 24.88 -10.26 -2.92
CA ILE A 14 25.05 -10.55 -4.33
C ILE A 14 24.04 -9.75 -5.15
N GLY A 15 24.56 -9.02 -6.15
CA GLY A 15 23.82 -7.99 -6.87
C GLY A 15 23.95 -6.64 -6.17
N THR A 16 24.77 -5.76 -6.73
CA THR A 16 25.15 -4.48 -6.11
C THR A 16 24.38 -3.28 -6.67
N GLY A 17 23.21 -3.54 -7.27
CA GLY A 17 22.24 -2.54 -7.71
C GLY A 17 21.66 -1.71 -6.55
N VAL A 18 20.54 -1.03 -6.81
CA VAL A 18 19.90 -0.14 -5.82
C VAL A 18 19.58 -0.85 -4.51
N MET A 19 19.05 -2.08 -4.57
CA MET A 19 18.69 -2.85 -3.37
C MET A 19 19.94 -3.37 -2.65
N GLY A 20 20.84 -4.06 -3.36
CA GLY A 20 22.01 -4.67 -2.72
C GLY A 20 22.94 -3.66 -2.06
N ARG A 21 23.22 -2.50 -2.66
CA ARG A 21 24.02 -1.45 -2.02
C ARG A 21 23.33 -0.87 -0.78
N GLY A 22 21.98 -0.79 -0.78
CA GLY A 22 21.20 -0.36 0.38
C GLY A 22 21.25 -1.38 1.53
N ILE A 23 21.14 -2.68 1.21
CA ILE A 23 21.27 -3.79 2.16
C ILE A 23 22.69 -3.81 2.74
N ALA A 24 23.71 -3.66 1.88
CA ALA A 24 25.09 -3.59 2.32
C ALA A 24 25.37 -2.41 3.27
N GLN A 25 24.84 -1.23 2.96
CA GLN A 25 24.91 -0.06 3.86
C GLN A 25 24.29 -0.38 5.23
N LEU A 26 23.09 -0.96 5.25
CA LEU A 26 22.39 -1.31 6.48
C LEU A 26 23.18 -2.29 7.32
N ALA A 27 23.63 -3.40 6.72
CA ALA A 27 24.36 -4.45 7.41
C ALA A 27 25.73 -3.96 7.95
N ALA A 28 26.50 -3.18 7.15
CA ALA A 28 27.77 -2.59 7.59
C ALA A 28 27.57 -1.58 8.75
N THR A 29 26.50 -0.78 8.70
CA THR A 29 26.16 0.15 9.78
C THR A 29 25.72 -0.59 11.05
N ALA A 30 25.13 -1.79 10.90
CA ALA A 30 24.76 -2.66 12.03
C ALA A 30 25.95 -3.50 12.57
N GLY A 31 27.15 -3.32 12.04
CA GLY A 31 28.38 -3.93 12.55
C GLY A 31 28.87 -5.17 11.81
N ALA A 32 28.18 -5.64 10.78
CA ALA A 32 28.59 -6.81 10.01
C ALA A 32 29.71 -6.48 8.99
N THR A 33 30.62 -7.41 8.79
CA THR A 33 31.49 -7.41 7.61
C THR A 33 30.69 -7.83 6.40
N VAL A 34 30.68 -7.01 5.34
CA VAL A 34 29.84 -7.20 4.15
C VAL A 34 30.69 -7.42 2.92
N GLU A 35 30.69 -8.63 2.42
CA GLU A 35 31.22 -8.96 1.10
C GLU A 35 30.22 -8.51 0.03
N LEU A 36 30.72 -7.81 -0.98
CA LEU A 36 29.94 -7.32 -2.11
C LEU A 36 30.37 -8.04 -3.37
N ALA A 37 29.45 -8.74 -4.01
CA ALA A 37 29.67 -9.48 -5.24
C ALA A 37 28.62 -9.13 -6.30
N ASP A 38 29.06 -9.05 -7.55
CA ASP A 38 28.19 -8.85 -8.72
C ASP A 38 28.78 -9.61 -9.92
N ALA A 39 27.95 -9.90 -10.91
CA ALA A 39 28.40 -10.42 -12.19
C ALA A 39 29.26 -9.41 -12.97
N GLN A 40 29.17 -8.12 -12.63
CA GLN A 40 29.93 -7.02 -13.21
C GLN A 40 30.83 -6.40 -12.13
N PRO A 41 32.17 -6.65 -12.18
CA PRO A 41 33.08 -6.12 -11.15
C PRO A 41 33.04 -4.59 -10.95
N GLU A 42 32.79 -3.84 -12.03
CA GLU A 42 32.68 -2.38 -11.96
C GLU A 42 31.44 -1.93 -11.14
N ALA A 43 30.39 -2.75 -11.08
CA ALA A 43 29.22 -2.48 -10.26
C ALA A 43 29.55 -2.55 -8.76
N VAL A 44 30.42 -3.47 -8.36
CA VAL A 44 30.89 -3.60 -6.97
C VAL A 44 31.64 -2.34 -6.54
N ALA A 45 32.61 -1.87 -7.36
CA ALA A 45 33.39 -0.66 -7.04
C ALA A 45 32.48 0.57 -6.88
N LYS A 46 31.53 0.76 -7.80
CA LYS A 46 30.53 1.84 -7.73
C LYS A 46 29.64 1.74 -6.48
N ALA A 47 29.27 0.53 -6.08
CA ALA A 47 28.47 0.32 -4.88
C ALA A 47 29.25 0.66 -3.61
N VAL A 48 30.51 0.27 -3.50
CA VAL A 48 31.39 0.62 -2.36
C VAL A 48 31.55 2.14 -2.26
N GLU A 49 31.84 2.81 -3.37
CA GLU A 49 31.95 4.27 -3.42
C GLU A 49 30.64 4.95 -2.99
N TYR A 50 29.51 4.50 -3.53
CA TYR A 50 28.19 5.02 -3.17
C TYR A 50 27.89 4.86 -1.67
N VAL A 51 28.09 3.66 -1.12
CA VAL A 51 27.84 3.37 0.30
C VAL A 51 28.78 4.19 1.18
N GLY A 52 30.06 4.29 0.82
CA GLY A 52 31.03 5.15 1.54
C GLY A 52 30.59 6.61 1.57
N GLY A 53 30.11 7.15 0.44
CA GLY A 53 29.55 8.50 0.35
C GLY A 53 28.31 8.69 1.22
N MET A 54 27.43 7.69 1.32
CA MET A 54 26.24 7.74 2.18
C MET A 54 26.60 7.64 3.66
N ILE A 55 27.55 6.82 4.04
CA ILE A 55 28.10 6.74 5.41
C ILE A 55 28.71 8.10 5.82
N GLY A 56 29.49 8.72 4.93
CA GLY A 56 30.02 10.08 5.17
C GLY A 56 28.93 11.12 5.38
N LYS A 57 27.84 11.08 4.62
CA LYS A 57 26.67 11.96 4.81
C LYS A 57 25.94 11.72 6.13
N LEU A 58 25.86 10.47 6.60
CA LEU A 58 25.29 10.13 7.90
C LEU A 58 26.15 10.67 9.05
N ALA A 59 27.46 10.51 8.94
CA ALA A 59 28.41 11.04 9.90
C ALA A 59 28.34 12.58 10.01
N ALA A 60 28.34 13.27 8.86
CA ALA A 60 28.21 14.73 8.81
C ALA A 60 26.90 15.26 9.44
N LYS A 61 25.86 14.43 9.48
CA LYS A 61 24.56 14.73 10.12
C LYS A 61 24.49 14.29 11.59
N GLY A 62 25.57 13.75 12.17
CA GLY A 62 25.57 13.19 13.51
C GLY A 62 24.65 11.97 13.71
N LYS A 63 24.38 11.22 12.62
CA LYS A 63 23.48 10.05 12.63
C LYS A 63 24.23 8.72 12.57
N LEU A 64 25.54 8.73 12.69
CA LEU A 64 26.37 7.53 12.76
C LEU A 64 26.99 7.44 14.16
N ALA A 65 26.86 6.27 14.79
CA ALA A 65 27.36 6.05 16.15
C ALA A 65 28.85 5.70 16.19
N GLU A 66 29.40 5.24 15.06
CA GLU A 66 30.79 4.77 14.95
C GLU A 66 31.61 5.65 13.98
N ASP A 67 32.92 5.47 14.00
CA ASP A 67 33.81 6.09 13.02
C ASP A 67 33.45 5.70 11.60
N PRO A 68 33.22 6.67 10.69
CA PRO A 68 32.89 6.39 9.29
C PRO A 68 33.87 5.47 8.58
N GLN A 69 35.17 5.59 8.88
CA GLN A 69 36.18 4.75 8.27
C GLN A 69 36.09 3.29 8.74
N ALA A 70 35.76 3.07 10.02
CA ALA A 70 35.53 1.73 10.55
C ALA A 70 34.32 1.06 9.88
N VAL A 71 33.22 1.80 9.67
CA VAL A 71 32.03 1.27 8.98
C VAL A 71 32.32 0.99 7.51
N THR A 72 32.99 1.89 6.81
CA THR A 72 33.36 1.72 5.40
C THR A 72 34.35 0.58 5.22
N GLY A 73 35.28 0.38 6.15
CA GLY A 73 36.24 -0.71 6.15
C GLY A 73 35.63 -2.11 6.30
N ARG A 74 34.35 -2.21 6.65
CA ARG A 74 33.61 -3.48 6.66
C ARG A 74 33.11 -3.90 5.27
N LEU A 75 33.18 -3.02 4.26
CA LEU A 75 32.79 -3.34 2.88
C LEU A 75 33.94 -4.00 2.15
N VAL A 76 33.78 -5.26 1.81
CA VAL A 76 34.81 -6.09 1.18
C VAL A 76 34.38 -6.46 -0.24
N PRO A 77 34.99 -5.89 -1.28
CA PRO A 77 34.76 -6.34 -2.66
C PRO A 77 35.19 -7.82 -2.84
N VAL A 78 34.38 -8.57 -3.59
CA VAL A 78 34.64 -9.96 -3.97
C VAL A 78 34.54 -10.09 -5.48
N ASP A 79 35.48 -10.82 -6.08
CA ASP A 79 35.70 -10.88 -7.54
C ASP A 79 34.53 -11.54 -8.30
N ALA A 80 33.83 -12.51 -7.68
CA ALA A 80 32.72 -13.23 -8.28
C ALA A 80 31.67 -13.65 -7.23
N PRO A 81 30.40 -13.78 -7.62
CA PRO A 81 29.32 -14.24 -6.72
C PRO A 81 29.63 -15.60 -6.05
N ASP A 82 30.22 -16.50 -6.77
CA ASP A 82 30.57 -17.88 -6.37
C ASP A 82 32.05 -18.05 -5.91
N ALA A 83 32.76 -16.95 -5.64
CA ALA A 83 34.06 -17.02 -5.00
C ALA A 83 34.00 -17.78 -3.66
N PRO A 84 35.09 -18.40 -3.18
CA PRO A 84 35.12 -19.08 -1.89
C PRO A 84 34.50 -18.19 -0.78
N ALA A 85 33.66 -18.80 0.08
CA ALA A 85 32.84 -18.09 1.03
C ALA A 85 33.10 -18.53 2.47
N ASP A 86 34.35 -18.78 2.82
CA ASP A 86 34.75 -19.24 4.14
C ASP A 86 34.33 -18.24 5.23
N GLY A 87 33.61 -18.75 6.21
CA GLY A 87 33.10 -17.93 7.33
C GLY A 87 31.97 -16.97 7.01
N VAL A 88 31.31 -17.11 5.84
CA VAL A 88 30.10 -16.36 5.53
C VAL A 88 28.91 -16.99 6.26
N ASP A 89 28.26 -16.22 7.14
CA ASP A 89 27.12 -16.67 7.93
C ASP A 89 25.80 -16.57 7.17
N LEU A 90 25.67 -15.54 6.30
CA LEU A 90 24.46 -15.22 5.56
C LEU A 90 24.82 -14.69 4.16
N VAL A 91 24.15 -15.20 3.15
CA VAL A 91 24.17 -14.64 1.79
C VAL A 91 22.81 -13.99 1.52
N ILE A 92 22.81 -12.73 1.05
CA ILE A 92 21.58 -12.02 0.64
C ILE A 92 21.67 -11.75 -0.86
N GLU A 93 20.73 -12.30 -1.61
CA GLU A 93 20.62 -12.13 -3.05
C GLU A 93 19.70 -10.95 -3.39
N ALA A 94 20.18 -10.06 -4.26
CA ALA A 94 19.44 -8.92 -4.81
C ALA A 94 19.75 -8.73 -6.31
N VAL A 95 19.80 -9.85 -7.06
CA VAL A 95 20.00 -9.85 -8.52
C VAL A 95 18.66 -9.64 -9.26
N ARG A 96 18.68 -9.70 -10.60
CA ARG A 96 17.48 -9.56 -11.43
C ARG A 96 16.38 -10.55 -11.04
N GLU A 97 15.13 -10.15 -11.22
CA GLU A 97 13.94 -10.91 -10.83
C GLU A 97 13.61 -11.97 -11.90
N ASP A 98 14.38 -13.06 -11.89
CA ASP A 98 14.26 -14.19 -12.80
C ASP A 98 14.54 -15.50 -12.05
N LEU A 99 13.55 -16.41 -12.06
CA LEU A 99 13.58 -17.63 -11.26
C LEU A 99 14.78 -18.52 -11.60
N ALA A 100 15.03 -18.76 -12.87
CA ALA A 100 16.12 -19.63 -13.30
C ALA A 100 17.50 -19.06 -12.90
N THR A 101 17.68 -17.74 -13.00
CA THR A 101 18.87 -17.04 -12.54
C THR A 101 19.11 -17.22 -11.05
N LYS A 102 18.06 -17.03 -10.24
CA LYS A 102 18.16 -17.16 -8.78
C LYS A 102 18.44 -18.61 -8.36
N GLN A 103 17.74 -19.57 -8.96
CA GLN A 103 17.98 -21.00 -8.70
C GLN A 103 19.42 -21.42 -9.04
N ALA A 104 19.92 -21.04 -10.22
CA ALA A 104 21.29 -21.32 -10.62
C ALA A 104 22.33 -20.69 -9.69
N LEU A 105 22.08 -19.43 -9.27
CA LEU A 105 22.95 -18.72 -8.33
C LEU A 105 23.02 -19.46 -6.98
N PHE A 106 21.89 -19.77 -6.37
CA PHE A 106 21.87 -20.44 -5.07
C PHE A 106 22.45 -21.85 -5.13
N ALA A 107 22.20 -22.61 -6.18
CA ALA A 107 22.84 -23.92 -6.39
C ALA A 107 24.36 -23.80 -6.56
N GLY A 108 24.86 -22.71 -7.14
CA GLY A 108 26.29 -22.39 -7.20
C GLY A 108 26.86 -22.08 -5.81
N LEU A 109 26.17 -21.22 -5.07
CA LEU A 109 26.56 -20.80 -3.72
C LEU A 109 26.60 -21.96 -2.72
N GLU A 110 25.66 -22.88 -2.82
CA GLU A 110 25.61 -24.05 -1.94
C GLU A 110 26.87 -24.93 -2.02
N ARG A 111 27.59 -24.90 -3.14
CA ARG A 111 28.83 -25.63 -3.33
C ARG A 111 30.08 -24.96 -2.73
N VAL A 112 30.03 -23.65 -2.54
CA VAL A 112 31.21 -22.86 -2.10
C VAL A 112 31.02 -22.26 -0.71
N CYS A 113 29.81 -22.28 -0.18
CA CYS A 113 29.49 -21.82 1.18
C CYS A 113 29.56 -22.98 2.19
N PRO A 114 29.90 -22.71 3.46
CA PRO A 114 29.73 -23.65 4.56
C PRO A 114 28.30 -24.19 4.67
N GLN A 115 28.14 -25.39 5.25
CA GLN A 115 26.82 -26.00 5.44
C GLN A 115 25.91 -25.18 6.37
N GLU A 116 26.50 -24.41 7.26
CA GLU A 116 25.79 -23.56 8.22
C GLU A 116 25.34 -22.21 7.64
N THR A 117 25.85 -21.83 6.46
CA THR A 117 25.50 -20.57 5.81
C THR A 117 24.02 -20.56 5.46
N ILE A 118 23.31 -19.52 5.88
CA ILE A 118 21.92 -19.29 5.53
C ILE A 118 21.84 -18.44 4.25
N PHE A 119 20.85 -18.73 3.42
CA PHE A 119 20.57 -18.00 2.20
C PHE A 119 19.32 -17.14 2.38
N ALA A 120 19.36 -15.93 1.86
CA ALA A 120 18.22 -15.02 1.81
C ALA A 120 18.02 -14.47 0.41
N THR A 121 16.78 -14.41 -0.06
CA THR A 121 16.42 -13.76 -1.32
C THR A 121 15.66 -12.48 -1.05
N ASN A 122 16.00 -11.40 -1.77
CA ASN A 122 15.27 -10.13 -1.72
C ASN A 122 14.21 -10.05 -2.84
N THR A 123 13.72 -11.17 -3.32
CA THR A 123 12.64 -11.19 -4.33
C THR A 123 11.43 -10.43 -3.84
N SER A 124 10.72 -9.77 -4.77
CA SER A 124 9.47 -9.06 -4.50
C SER A 124 8.23 -9.76 -5.06
N SER A 125 8.42 -10.74 -5.97
CA SER A 125 7.33 -11.31 -6.75
C SER A 125 7.43 -12.82 -6.97
N LEU A 126 8.64 -13.40 -6.85
CA LEU A 126 8.84 -14.83 -7.03
C LEU A 126 8.61 -15.58 -5.72
N SER A 127 8.10 -16.82 -5.81
CA SER A 127 7.95 -17.69 -4.64
C SER A 127 9.31 -18.06 -4.05
N VAL A 128 9.46 -17.83 -2.76
CA VAL A 128 10.64 -18.26 -1.98
C VAL A 128 10.81 -19.77 -2.05
N THR A 129 9.71 -20.51 -2.03
CA THR A 129 9.68 -21.97 -2.18
C THR A 129 10.22 -22.42 -3.53
N GLU A 130 9.82 -21.76 -4.63
CA GLU A 130 10.30 -22.09 -5.98
C GLU A 130 11.81 -21.78 -6.12
N ILE A 131 12.26 -20.66 -5.58
CA ILE A 131 13.70 -20.33 -5.57
C ILE A 131 14.48 -21.39 -4.79
N ALA A 132 13.99 -21.80 -3.63
CA ALA A 132 14.63 -22.81 -2.78
C ALA A 132 14.66 -24.22 -3.41
N ALA A 133 13.79 -24.52 -4.36
CA ALA A 133 13.69 -25.85 -4.98
C ALA A 133 14.97 -26.28 -5.73
N GLY A 134 15.84 -25.33 -6.08
CA GLY A 134 17.15 -25.60 -6.70
C GLY A 134 18.26 -25.99 -5.72
N LEU A 135 18.02 -25.90 -4.42
CA LEU A 135 19.01 -26.23 -3.37
C LEU A 135 18.92 -27.71 -2.97
N ALA A 136 20.05 -28.31 -2.57
CA ALA A 136 20.09 -29.62 -1.94
C ALA A 136 19.46 -29.57 -0.53
N ASP A 137 19.68 -28.47 0.21
CA ASP A 137 18.98 -28.16 1.47
C ASP A 137 18.14 -26.87 1.34
N PRO A 138 16.88 -26.98 0.85
CA PRO A 138 15.99 -25.84 0.72
C PRO A 138 15.59 -25.23 2.07
N GLY A 139 15.83 -25.93 3.19
CA GLY A 139 15.60 -25.45 4.54
C GLY A 139 16.44 -24.24 4.94
N ARG A 140 17.56 -24.01 4.25
CA ARG A 140 18.51 -22.92 4.51
C ARG A 140 18.12 -21.61 3.84
N LEU A 141 17.04 -21.55 3.05
CA LEU A 141 16.64 -20.35 2.34
C LEU A 141 15.39 -19.72 2.97
N VAL A 142 15.42 -18.38 3.11
CA VAL A 142 14.31 -17.53 3.58
C VAL A 142 14.21 -16.27 2.71
N GLY A 143 13.02 -15.74 2.52
CA GLY A 143 12.82 -14.42 1.95
C GLY A 143 13.13 -13.33 2.97
N LEU A 144 13.97 -12.36 2.60
CA LEU A 144 14.17 -11.09 3.30
C LEU A 144 13.88 -9.97 2.31
N HIS A 145 12.61 -9.59 2.22
CA HIS A 145 12.17 -8.58 1.28
C HIS A 145 12.28 -7.18 1.88
N PHE A 146 13.29 -6.45 1.44
CA PHE A 146 13.55 -5.05 1.79
C PHE A 146 12.84 -4.10 0.83
N PHE A 147 12.60 -2.88 1.28
CA PHE A 147 11.93 -1.83 0.49
C PHE A 147 12.89 -0.68 0.16
N ASN A 148 12.74 -0.11 -1.03
CA ASN A 148 13.58 1.01 -1.49
C ASN A 148 13.06 2.37 -0.98
N PRO A 149 13.90 3.23 -0.42
CA PRO A 149 15.34 3.08 -0.13
C PRO A 149 15.58 2.30 1.19
N VAL A 150 16.38 1.21 1.14
CA VAL A 150 16.59 0.30 2.28
C VAL A 150 16.91 0.99 3.60
N PRO A 151 17.83 1.98 3.68
CA PRO A 151 18.16 2.61 4.96
C PRO A 151 17.04 3.51 5.53
N LEU A 152 16.01 3.85 4.75
CA LEU A 152 14.91 4.73 5.14
C LEU A 152 13.61 3.98 5.37
N MET A 153 13.37 2.93 4.58
CA MET A 153 12.19 2.07 4.68
C MET A 153 12.46 0.99 5.72
N ARG A 154 12.07 1.25 6.96
CA ARG A 154 12.40 0.39 8.10
C ARG A 154 11.64 -0.92 8.18
N LEU A 155 10.97 -1.33 7.13
CA LEU A 155 10.20 -2.57 7.06
C LEU A 155 11.00 -3.64 6.33
N VAL A 156 10.93 -4.88 6.83
CA VAL A 156 11.41 -6.08 6.13
C VAL A 156 10.38 -7.18 6.29
N GLU A 157 9.94 -7.75 5.18
CA GLU A 157 9.11 -8.96 5.20
C GLU A 157 10.01 -10.19 5.31
N VAL A 158 9.81 -10.98 6.36
CA VAL A 158 10.44 -12.29 6.53
C VAL A 158 9.46 -13.33 5.97
N VAL A 159 9.88 -14.03 4.92
CA VAL A 159 9.03 -14.94 4.15
C VAL A 159 9.64 -16.34 4.13
N PRO A 160 9.22 -17.26 4.99
CA PRO A 160 9.67 -18.64 4.92
C PRO A 160 9.05 -19.36 3.71
N GLY A 161 9.86 -20.06 2.94
CA GLY A 161 9.37 -21.05 1.97
C GLY A 161 8.81 -22.30 2.68
N ALA A 162 8.13 -23.16 1.93
CA ALA A 162 7.47 -24.36 2.46
C ALA A 162 8.40 -25.36 3.16
N ARG A 163 9.72 -25.32 2.86
CA ARG A 163 10.73 -26.19 3.47
C ARG A 163 11.72 -25.45 4.37
N THR A 164 11.59 -24.13 4.51
CA THR A 164 12.48 -23.34 5.39
C THR A 164 12.50 -23.95 6.79
N HIS A 165 13.69 -24.15 7.36
CA HIS A 165 13.84 -24.72 8.70
C HIS A 165 13.01 -23.95 9.73
N GLY A 166 12.22 -24.65 10.57
CA GLY A 166 11.26 -24.04 11.47
C GLY A 166 11.82 -23.04 12.48
N TRP A 167 13.12 -23.12 12.80
CA TRP A 167 13.81 -22.17 13.67
C TRP A 167 14.19 -20.86 12.95
N LEU A 168 14.40 -20.90 11.62
CA LEU A 168 14.99 -19.82 10.85
C LEU A 168 14.13 -18.55 10.80
N PRO A 169 12.79 -18.60 10.59
CA PRO A 169 11.98 -17.38 10.56
C PRO A 169 12.09 -16.55 11.84
N GLY A 170 12.04 -17.18 13.01
CA GLY A 170 12.21 -16.51 14.30
C GLY A 170 13.56 -15.82 14.45
N GLN A 171 14.63 -16.48 13.99
CA GLN A 171 16.00 -15.93 14.00
C GLN A 171 16.18 -14.82 12.96
N ALA A 172 15.52 -14.91 11.80
CA ALA A 172 15.52 -13.84 10.79
C ALA A 172 14.81 -12.57 11.29
N LEU A 173 13.67 -12.72 11.97
CA LEU A 173 12.99 -11.60 12.64
C LEU A 173 13.92 -10.93 13.66
N GLU A 174 14.63 -11.71 14.47
CA GLU A 174 15.60 -11.19 15.45
C GLU A 174 16.75 -10.44 14.77
N LEU A 175 17.32 -10.99 13.70
CA LEU A 175 18.40 -10.37 12.94
C LEU A 175 17.98 -9.00 12.39
N VAL A 176 16.80 -8.91 11.79
CA VAL A 176 16.26 -7.66 11.22
C VAL A 176 16.05 -6.61 12.31
N ARG A 177 15.55 -6.99 13.50
CA ARG A 177 15.43 -6.07 14.65
C ARG A 177 16.78 -5.56 15.10
N ARG A 178 17.80 -6.42 15.16
CA ARG A 178 19.17 -6.01 15.50
C ARG A 178 19.76 -5.01 14.52
N TRP A 179 19.32 -5.05 13.26
CA TRP A 179 19.70 -4.05 12.24
C TRP A 179 18.89 -2.75 12.34
N GLY A 180 17.99 -2.63 13.32
CA GLY A 180 17.18 -1.43 13.55
C GLY A 180 15.99 -1.29 12.59
N HIS A 181 15.59 -2.39 11.95
CA HIS A 181 14.39 -2.45 11.10
C HIS A 181 13.27 -3.20 11.81
N GLU A 182 12.04 -2.94 11.36
CA GLU A 182 10.83 -3.62 11.86
C GLU A 182 10.52 -4.81 10.94
N PRO A 183 10.68 -6.05 11.42
CA PRO A 183 10.32 -7.21 10.64
C PRO A 183 8.86 -7.58 10.82
N VAL A 184 8.25 -8.08 9.75
CA VAL A 184 6.93 -8.73 9.76
C VAL A 184 7.05 -10.14 9.19
N LEU A 185 6.29 -11.08 9.73
CA LEU A 185 6.25 -12.44 9.23
C LEU A 185 5.10 -12.58 8.22
N ALA A 186 5.42 -12.97 6.99
CA ALA A 186 4.44 -13.20 5.94
C ALA A 186 4.62 -14.59 5.33
N LYS A 187 3.52 -15.22 4.89
CA LYS A 187 3.60 -16.45 4.11
C LYS A 187 4.11 -16.19 2.70
N ASP A 188 4.71 -17.22 2.09
CA ASP A 188 5.12 -17.25 0.68
C ASP A 188 3.88 -17.30 -0.23
N ALA A 189 3.24 -16.13 -0.38
CA ALA A 189 2.04 -15.93 -1.18
C ALA A 189 2.29 -14.82 -2.22
N PRO A 190 1.55 -14.77 -3.33
CA PRO A 190 1.75 -13.77 -4.37
C PRO A 190 1.71 -12.34 -3.84
N GLY A 191 2.82 -11.60 -4.03
CA GLY A 191 2.98 -10.23 -3.52
C GLY A 191 3.21 -10.11 -2.02
N PHE A 192 3.46 -11.22 -1.34
CA PHE A 192 3.67 -11.33 0.10
C PHE A 192 2.60 -10.56 0.89
N LEU A 193 2.98 -9.55 1.64
CA LEU A 193 2.04 -8.78 2.47
C LEU A 193 1.80 -7.37 1.94
N VAL A 194 2.87 -6.57 1.74
CA VAL A 194 2.76 -5.15 1.34
C VAL A 194 2.19 -4.98 -0.05
N ASN A 195 2.75 -5.71 -1.03
CA ASN A 195 2.28 -5.64 -2.41
C ASN A 195 0.85 -6.18 -2.55
N HIS A 196 0.49 -7.22 -1.82
CA HIS A 196 -0.88 -7.75 -1.79
C HIS A 196 -1.84 -6.73 -1.17
N ALA A 197 -1.56 -6.22 0.03
CA ALA A 197 -2.42 -5.25 0.71
C ALA A 197 -2.61 -3.95 -0.08
N GLY A 198 -1.56 -3.50 -0.79
CA GLY A 198 -1.63 -2.32 -1.66
C GLY A 198 -2.60 -2.45 -2.84
N ARG A 199 -3.04 -3.67 -3.17
CA ARG A 199 -4.05 -3.88 -4.24
C ARG A 199 -5.37 -3.22 -3.90
N GLY A 200 -5.78 -3.25 -2.63
CA GLY A 200 -7.04 -2.64 -2.21
C GLY A 200 -7.21 -1.19 -2.66
N LEU A 201 -6.17 -0.37 -2.55
CA LEU A 201 -6.19 1.02 -3.02
C LEU A 201 -6.12 1.12 -4.55
N ASN A 202 -5.13 0.46 -5.16
CA ASN A 202 -4.80 0.68 -6.57
C ASN A 202 -5.88 0.11 -7.52
N THR A 203 -6.42 -1.08 -7.23
CA THR A 203 -7.46 -1.68 -8.08
C THR A 203 -8.76 -0.90 -8.01
N GLU A 204 -9.12 -0.39 -6.83
CA GLU A 204 -10.35 0.38 -6.67
C GLU A 204 -10.25 1.78 -7.27
N ALA A 205 -9.12 2.46 -7.12
CA ALA A 205 -8.90 3.76 -7.78
C ALA A 205 -8.97 3.65 -9.31
N LEU A 206 -8.35 2.61 -9.88
CA LEU A 206 -8.44 2.31 -11.32
C LEU A 206 -9.88 1.96 -11.74
N GLN A 207 -10.66 1.31 -10.88
CA GLN A 207 -12.07 1.01 -11.15
C GLN A 207 -12.91 2.30 -11.17
N ILE A 208 -12.71 3.19 -10.20
CA ILE A 208 -13.37 4.51 -10.14
C ILE A 208 -13.09 5.32 -11.42
N LEU A 209 -11.84 5.32 -11.89
CA LEU A 209 -11.46 5.96 -13.14
C LEU A 209 -12.09 5.29 -14.36
N ALA A 210 -12.14 3.95 -14.40
CA ALA A 210 -12.76 3.19 -15.48
C ALA A 210 -14.28 3.45 -15.60
N GLU A 211 -14.94 3.72 -14.47
CA GLU A 211 -16.36 4.12 -14.38
C GLU A 211 -16.56 5.61 -14.72
N ALA A 212 -15.49 6.36 -14.95
CA ALA A 212 -15.50 7.81 -15.22
C ALA A 212 -16.24 8.61 -14.12
N LEU A 213 -16.09 8.23 -12.87
CA LEU A 213 -16.72 8.93 -11.73
C LEU A 213 -15.98 10.21 -11.37
N ALA A 214 -14.65 10.21 -11.51
CA ALA A 214 -13.79 11.36 -11.25
C ALA A 214 -12.48 11.24 -12.03
N GLU A 215 -11.82 12.37 -12.24
CA GLU A 215 -10.48 12.44 -12.84
C GLU A 215 -9.40 12.01 -11.82
N PRO A 216 -8.22 11.58 -12.28
CA PRO A 216 -7.13 11.17 -11.39
C PRO A 216 -6.81 12.18 -10.29
N ALA A 217 -6.74 13.47 -10.62
CA ALA A 217 -6.46 14.54 -9.67
C ALA A 217 -7.49 14.65 -8.56
N ASP A 218 -8.76 14.42 -8.87
CA ASP A 218 -9.84 14.51 -7.89
C ASP A 218 -9.86 13.30 -6.95
N VAL A 219 -9.62 12.09 -7.48
CA VAL A 219 -9.46 10.89 -6.66
C VAL A 219 -8.27 11.05 -5.71
N ASP A 220 -7.15 11.57 -6.20
CA ASP A 220 -5.95 11.78 -5.39
C ASP A 220 -6.16 12.85 -4.31
N ARG A 221 -6.85 13.95 -4.62
CA ARG A 221 -7.24 14.97 -3.63
C ARG A 221 -8.12 14.38 -2.53
N ILE A 222 -9.13 13.62 -2.91
CA ILE A 222 -10.02 12.94 -1.95
C ILE A 222 -9.21 11.96 -1.09
N ALA A 223 -8.35 11.14 -1.69
CA ALA A 223 -7.52 10.19 -0.97
C ALA A 223 -6.57 10.86 0.04
N ARG A 224 -5.95 12.00 -0.34
CA ARG A 224 -5.09 12.75 0.59
C ARG A 224 -5.86 13.46 1.68
N ASP A 225 -6.90 14.19 1.33
CA ASP A 225 -7.56 15.10 2.26
C ASP A 225 -8.58 14.38 3.16
N VAL A 226 -9.30 13.38 2.64
CA VAL A 226 -10.31 12.64 3.42
C VAL A 226 -9.70 11.43 4.12
N LEU A 227 -8.87 10.65 3.41
CA LEU A 227 -8.26 9.45 3.98
C LEU A 227 -6.89 9.71 4.63
N GLY A 228 -6.29 10.88 4.45
CA GLY A 228 -5.00 11.24 5.04
C GLY A 228 -3.81 10.52 4.44
N LEU A 229 -3.92 9.99 3.22
CA LEU A 229 -2.80 9.38 2.51
C LEU A 229 -1.76 10.45 2.14
N LYS A 230 -0.48 10.08 2.13
CA LYS A 230 0.60 11.01 1.73
C LYS A 230 0.59 11.28 0.24
N LEU A 231 0.27 10.27 -0.55
CA LEU A 231 0.11 10.30 -1.99
C LEU A 231 -1.24 9.72 -2.34
N GLY A 232 -1.89 10.28 -3.36
CA GLY A 232 -3.06 9.64 -3.94
C GLY A 232 -2.67 8.39 -4.75
N PRO A 233 -3.64 7.54 -5.11
CA PRO A 233 -3.38 6.30 -5.82
C PRO A 233 -2.72 6.50 -7.19
N PHE A 234 -3.07 7.53 -7.94
CA PHE A 234 -2.50 7.80 -9.26
C PHE A 234 -1.13 8.45 -9.17
N GLU A 235 -0.90 9.32 -8.18
CA GLU A 235 0.44 9.82 -7.83
C GLU A 235 1.38 8.66 -7.47
N LEU A 236 0.89 7.67 -6.73
CA LEU A 236 1.65 6.48 -6.34
C LEU A 236 1.97 5.60 -7.57
N LEU A 237 1.01 5.37 -8.46
CA LEU A 237 1.21 4.61 -9.69
C LEU A 237 2.25 5.28 -10.60
N ASP A 238 2.22 6.60 -10.75
CA ASP A 238 3.20 7.36 -11.52
C ASP A 238 4.60 7.40 -10.86
N LEU A 239 4.65 7.41 -9.52
CA LEU A 239 5.91 7.36 -8.77
C LEU A 239 6.61 6.00 -8.92
N THR A 240 5.87 4.91 -8.83
CA THR A 240 6.41 3.55 -8.94
C THR A 240 6.71 3.14 -10.39
N GLY A 241 6.04 3.77 -11.33
CA GLY A 241 6.05 3.44 -12.74
C GLY A 241 4.99 2.40 -13.10
N LEU A 242 4.12 2.76 -14.05
CA LEU A 242 2.97 1.92 -14.41
C LEU A 242 3.38 0.59 -15.05
N ASP A 243 4.53 0.54 -15.74
CA ASP A 243 5.10 -0.71 -16.27
C ASP A 243 5.40 -1.73 -15.15
N VAL A 244 5.96 -1.26 -14.03
CA VAL A 244 6.21 -2.10 -12.84
C VAL A 244 4.90 -2.43 -12.15
N SER A 245 4.05 -1.41 -11.91
CA SER A 245 2.79 -1.59 -11.19
C SER A 245 1.81 -2.52 -11.93
N HIS A 246 1.76 -2.44 -13.27
CA HIS A 246 0.95 -3.33 -14.10
C HIS A 246 1.40 -4.79 -13.98
N ALA A 247 2.71 -5.04 -14.10
CA ALA A 247 3.27 -6.38 -13.96
C ALA A 247 2.95 -7.00 -12.59
N VAL A 248 3.06 -6.20 -11.52
CA VAL A 248 2.71 -6.64 -10.14
C VAL A 248 1.21 -6.91 -10.00
N LEU A 249 0.34 -6.07 -10.59
CA LEU A 249 -1.11 -6.29 -10.60
C LEU A 249 -1.47 -7.62 -11.24
N GLU A 250 -0.94 -7.89 -12.44
CA GLU A 250 -1.20 -9.13 -13.20
C GLU A 250 -0.63 -10.36 -12.47
N SER A 251 0.59 -10.27 -11.92
CA SER A 251 1.23 -11.37 -11.21
C SER A 251 0.46 -11.78 -9.96
N ILE A 252 0.04 -10.83 -9.13
CA ILE A 252 -0.72 -11.13 -7.91
C ILE A 252 -2.09 -11.72 -8.27
N TRP A 253 -2.81 -11.11 -9.21
CA TRP A 253 -4.11 -11.61 -9.64
C TRP A 253 -4.04 -13.03 -10.21
N SER A 254 -3.05 -13.30 -11.07
CA SER A 254 -2.79 -14.63 -11.62
C SER A 254 -2.41 -15.63 -10.52
N GLY A 255 -1.55 -15.23 -9.58
CA GLY A 255 -1.12 -16.08 -8.47
C GLY A 255 -2.25 -16.45 -7.50
N PHE A 256 -3.27 -15.61 -7.37
CA PHE A 256 -4.52 -15.94 -6.65
C PHE A 256 -5.62 -16.51 -7.58
N HIS A 257 -5.22 -17.10 -8.72
CA HIS A 257 -6.11 -17.80 -9.66
C HIS A 257 -7.31 -16.96 -10.10
N GLY A 258 -7.11 -15.65 -10.27
CA GLY A 258 -8.13 -14.75 -10.78
C GLY A 258 -9.14 -14.27 -9.75
N ASP A 259 -8.80 -14.22 -8.45
CA ASP A 259 -9.72 -13.69 -7.43
C ASP A 259 -10.21 -12.29 -7.85
N PRO A 260 -11.53 -12.07 -7.93
CA PRO A 260 -12.12 -10.81 -8.39
C PRO A 260 -11.67 -9.57 -7.59
N ARG A 261 -11.34 -9.72 -6.29
CA ARG A 261 -10.84 -8.60 -5.46
C ARG A 261 -9.57 -7.98 -6.01
N LEU A 262 -8.72 -8.81 -6.62
CA LEU A 262 -7.39 -8.44 -7.06
C LEU A 262 -7.33 -8.16 -8.57
N ARG A 263 -8.50 -8.22 -9.26
CA ARG A 263 -8.60 -8.10 -10.72
C ARG A 263 -8.04 -6.76 -11.20
N PRO A 264 -7.02 -6.76 -12.10
CA PRO A 264 -6.47 -5.56 -12.71
C PRO A 264 -7.51 -4.81 -13.53
N SER A 265 -7.27 -3.51 -13.74
CA SER A 265 -8.07 -2.70 -14.64
C SER A 265 -7.56 -2.82 -16.08
N TRP A 266 -8.48 -2.84 -17.06
CA TRP A 266 -8.16 -2.76 -18.47
C TRP A 266 -7.38 -1.48 -18.86
N LEU A 267 -7.46 -0.42 -18.04
CA LEU A 267 -6.80 0.86 -18.28
C LEU A 267 -5.28 0.78 -18.29
N THR A 268 -4.69 -0.18 -17.55
CA THR A 268 -3.23 -0.20 -17.34
C THR A 268 -2.48 -0.69 -18.57
N ARG A 269 -2.95 -1.74 -19.23
CA ARG A 269 -2.28 -2.36 -20.38
C ARG A 269 -2.10 -1.43 -21.58
N PRO A 270 -3.13 -0.69 -22.07
CA PRO A 270 -2.95 0.28 -23.15
C PRO A 270 -1.99 1.42 -22.79
N ARG A 271 -2.03 1.88 -21.53
CA ARG A 271 -1.12 2.94 -21.06
C ARG A 271 0.34 2.48 -21.04
N VAL A 272 0.59 1.25 -20.60
CA VAL A 272 1.93 0.66 -20.65
C VAL A 272 2.41 0.52 -22.09
N ALA A 273 1.54 0.03 -22.99
CA ALA A 273 1.89 -0.09 -24.41
C ALA A 273 2.16 1.26 -25.08
N ALA A 274 1.52 2.35 -24.59
CA ALA A 274 1.76 3.72 -25.04
C ALA A 274 2.99 4.37 -24.41
N GLY A 275 3.68 3.71 -23.47
CA GLY A 275 4.82 4.30 -22.76
C GLY A 275 4.45 5.31 -21.68
N LEU A 276 3.19 5.34 -21.22
CA LEU A 276 2.71 6.25 -20.17
C LEU A 276 3.05 5.68 -18.79
N PHE A 277 4.34 5.73 -18.42
CA PHE A 277 4.83 5.08 -17.22
C PHE A 277 4.76 5.95 -15.96
N GLY A 278 4.65 7.26 -16.11
CA GLY A 278 4.61 8.20 -15.02
C GLY A 278 5.87 9.05 -14.89
N ARG A 279 6.26 9.38 -13.68
CA ARG A 279 7.33 10.33 -13.36
C ARG A 279 8.67 10.02 -14.02
N LYS A 280 9.00 8.73 -14.19
CA LYS A 280 10.32 8.33 -14.70
C LYS A 280 10.57 8.68 -16.17
N ASN A 281 9.52 8.86 -16.97
CA ASN A 281 9.61 9.23 -18.37
C ASN A 281 8.79 10.48 -18.74
N GLY A 282 8.28 11.20 -17.72
CA GLY A 282 7.63 12.48 -17.89
C GLY A 282 6.13 12.44 -18.16
N GLU A 283 5.53 11.26 -18.36
CA GLU A 283 4.10 11.16 -18.64
C GLU A 283 3.51 9.85 -18.10
N GLY A 284 2.36 9.94 -17.43
CA GLY A 284 1.61 8.86 -16.85
C GLY A 284 0.13 9.22 -16.70
N PHE A 285 -0.43 9.10 -15.49
CA PHE A 285 -1.73 9.70 -15.15
C PHE A 285 -1.64 11.21 -15.07
N TYR A 286 -0.41 11.73 -14.87
CA TYR A 286 -0.05 13.13 -14.91
C TYR A 286 1.05 13.37 -15.93
N THR A 287 1.25 14.63 -16.30
CA THR A 287 2.44 15.11 -17.01
C THR A 287 3.43 15.69 -16.01
N TYR A 288 4.73 15.62 -16.33
CA TYR A 288 5.82 16.08 -15.48
C TYR A 288 6.76 16.97 -16.29
N GLU A 289 6.93 18.23 -15.86
CA GLU A 289 7.88 19.16 -16.43
C GLU A 289 8.98 19.45 -15.41
N ASP A 290 10.23 19.27 -15.77
CA ASP A 290 11.39 19.39 -14.88
C ASP A 290 11.24 18.55 -13.57
N GLY A 291 10.60 17.39 -13.68
CA GLY A 291 10.31 16.49 -12.57
C GLY A 291 9.16 16.97 -11.65
N GLN A 292 8.50 18.08 -11.97
CA GLN A 292 7.35 18.61 -11.25
C GLN A 292 6.05 18.13 -11.90
N GLN A 293 5.17 17.59 -11.09
CA GLN A 293 3.84 17.12 -11.51
C GLN A 293 2.99 18.33 -11.92
N GLN A 294 2.38 18.26 -13.10
CA GLN A 294 1.40 19.22 -13.57
C GLN A 294 0.00 18.78 -13.13
N VAL A 295 -0.64 19.59 -12.29
CA VAL A 295 -1.99 19.32 -11.78
C VAL A 295 -2.89 20.50 -12.15
N ALA A 296 -4.03 20.21 -12.77
CA ALA A 296 -5.03 21.24 -13.05
C ALA A 296 -5.51 21.91 -11.73
N ALA A 297 -5.63 23.23 -11.78
CA ALA A 297 -6.19 24.00 -10.68
C ALA A 297 -7.63 23.52 -10.36
N GLU A 298 -8.00 23.57 -9.10
CA GLU A 298 -9.40 23.28 -8.72
C GLU A 298 -10.31 24.36 -9.30
N PRO A 299 -11.48 23.98 -9.83
CA PRO A 299 -12.44 24.96 -10.34
C PRO A 299 -12.88 25.95 -9.26
N ALA A 300 -13.06 27.20 -9.62
CA ALA A 300 -13.60 28.20 -8.70
C ALA A 300 -15.04 27.86 -8.31
N ALA A 301 -15.29 27.81 -6.99
CA ALA A 301 -16.62 27.52 -6.49
C ALA A 301 -17.62 28.65 -6.81
N PRO A 302 -18.88 28.33 -7.05
CA PRO A 302 -19.95 29.31 -7.16
C PRO A 302 -20.11 30.12 -5.87
N PRO A 303 -20.72 31.31 -5.92
CA PRO A 303 -21.03 32.08 -4.73
C PRO A 303 -22.03 31.35 -3.82
N LYS A 304 -22.01 31.70 -2.55
CA LYS A 304 -22.97 31.18 -1.56
C LYS A 304 -24.39 31.42 -2.06
N PRO A 305 -25.26 30.40 -2.04
CA PRO A 305 -26.63 30.53 -2.54
C PRO A 305 -27.51 31.37 -1.59
N SER A 306 -28.53 32.04 -2.17
CA SER A 306 -29.64 32.62 -1.42
C SER A 306 -30.74 31.61 -1.13
N SER A 307 -30.80 30.50 -1.89
CA SER A 307 -31.78 29.44 -1.69
C SER A 307 -31.60 28.74 -0.34
N PRO A 308 -32.66 28.29 0.32
CA PRO A 308 -32.55 27.48 1.52
C PRO A 308 -31.89 26.12 1.19
N VAL A 309 -31.18 25.59 2.16
CA VAL A 309 -30.49 24.29 2.07
C VAL A 309 -31.03 23.37 3.16
N PHE A 310 -31.37 22.16 2.79
CA PHE A 310 -31.76 21.12 3.73
C PHE A 310 -30.69 20.01 3.76
N THR A 311 -30.39 19.52 4.93
CA THR A 311 -29.66 18.26 5.15
C THR A 311 -30.14 17.62 6.46
N ALA A 312 -30.24 16.28 6.43
CA ALA A 312 -30.54 15.50 7.63
C ALA A 312 -29.28 15.21 8.48
N ASP A 313 -28.09 15.55 7.98
CA ASP A 313 -26.84 15.41 8.73
C ASP A 313 -26.64 16.63 9.64
N GLU A 314 -26.79 16.43 10.93
CA GLU A 314 -26.67 17.50 11.93
C GLU A 314 -25.27 18.14 11.94
N HIS A 315 -24.21 17.38 11.66
CA HIS A 315 -22.87 17.94 11.62
C HIS A 315 -22.71 18.87 10.42
N LEU A 316 -23.14 18.42 9.25
CA LEU A 316 -23.15 19.25 8.04
C LEU A 316 -24.04 20.48 8.22
N ALA A 317 -25.24 20.32 8.82
CA ALA A 317 -26.13 21.44 9.09
C ALA A 317 -25.48 22.52 9.96
N ARG A 318 -24.81 22.12 11.05
CA ARG A 318 -24.05 23.05 11.91
C ARG A 318 -22.94 23.78 11.14
N LEU A 319 -22.17 23.07 10.30
CA LEU A 319 -21.09 23.67 9.49
C LEU A 319 -21.63 24.70 8.50
N LEU A 320 -22.72 24.37 7.80
CA LEU A 320 -23.37 25.27 6.84
C LEU A 320 -23.95 26.50 7.54
N THR A 321 -24.62 26.32 8.67
CA THR A 321 -25.16 27.43 9.47
C THR A 321 -24.05 28.35 9.96
N ALA A 322 -22.95 27.82 10.46
CA ALA A 322 -21.79 28.60 10.89
C ALA A 322 -21.16 29.39 9.72
N ALA A 323 -21.26 28.89 8.49
CA ALA A 323 -20.83 29.57 7.27
C ALA A 323 -21.88 30.61 6.76
N GLY A 324 -22.98 30.83 7.49
CA GLY A 324 -24.03 31.74 7.14
C GLY A 324 -24.89 31.29 5.95
N VAL A 325 -24.98 29.97 5.72
CA VAL A 325 -25.93 29.37 4.78
C VAL A 325 -27.27 29.25 5.47
N HIS A 326 -28.37 29.58 4.75
CA HIS A 326 -29.71 29.42 5.26
C HIS A 326 -30.12 27.95 5.28
N VAL A 327 -29.91 27.28 6.42
CA VAL A 327 -30.29 25.87 6.63
C VAL A 327 -31.70 25.79 7.19
N VAL A 328 -32.51 24.93 6.61
CA VAL A 328 -33.92 24.72 6.99
C VAL A 328 -34.11 23.34 7.63
N SER A 329 -35.14 23.20 8.46
CA SER A 329 -35.48 21.98 9.20
C SER A 329 -36.15 20.90 8.34
N ASP A 330 -36.78 21.33 7.24
CA ASP A 330 -37.59 20.45 6.38
C ASP A 330 -37.24 20.62 4.91
N ALA A 331 -37.45 19.57 4.12
CA ALA A 331 -37.27 19.60 2.68
C ALA A 331 -38.43 20.34 2.01
N TYR A 332 -38.17 21.58 1.59
CA TYR A 332 -39.13 22.36 0.79
C TYR A 332 -38.89 22.18 -0.71
N PRO A 333 -39.93 22.40 -1.57
CA PRO A 333 -39.76 22.31 -3.03
C PRO A 333 -38.64 23.19 -3.60
N ASP A 334 -38.39 24.36 -2.99
CA ASP A 334 -37.36 25.30 -3.44
C ASP A 334 -36.02 25.15 -2.72
N ALA A 335 -35.90 24.26 -1.74
CA ALA A 335 -34.67 24.01 -1.03
C ALA A 335 -33.70 23.15 -1.90
N VAL A 336 -32.41 23.41 -1.75
CA VAL A 336 -31.36 22.52 -2.22
C VAL A 336 -31.14 21.41 -1.17
N LEU A 337 -31.14 20.18 -1.60
CA LEU A 337 -31.11 19.03 -0.70
C LEU A 337 -29.70 18.38 -0.74
N LEU A 338 -29.00 18.34 0.42
CA LEU A 338 -27.74 17.70 0.60
C LEU A 338 -27.92 16.40 1.41
N VAL A 339 -27.75 15.26 0.76
CA VAL A 339 -28.02 13.95 1.36
C VAL A 339 -26.70 13.26 1.70
N PRO A 340 -26.47 12.90 2.97
CA PRO A 340 -25.30 12.12 3.36
C PRO A 340 -25.40 10.70 2.81
N LEU A 341 -24.32 10.20 2.20
CA LEU A 341 -24.27 8.90 1.55
C LEU A 341 -23.47 7.91 2.40
N TYR A 342 -24.01 6.71 2.62
CA TYR A 342 -23.39 5.63 3.39
C TYR A 342 -23.44 4.32 2.60
N GLY A 343 -22.51 4.12 1.64
CA GLY A 343 -22.44 2.93 0.81
C GLY A 343 -23.54 2.83 -0.24
N GLU A 344 -24.06 3.95 -0.70
CA GLU A 344 -25.16 4.03 -1.67
C GLU A 344 -24.97 5.23 -2.60
N SER A 345 -25.70 5.26 -3.71
CA SER A 345 -25.73 6.39 -4.63
C SER A 345 -26.65 7.51 -4.09
N THR A 346 -26.47 8.73 -4.63
CA THR A 346 -27.37 9.86 -4.37
C THR A 346 -28.81 9.52 -4.76
N VAL A 347 -28.99 8.85 -5.89
CA VAL A 347 -30.32 8.47 -6.39
C VAL A 347 -31.00 7.48 -5.45
N ASP A 348 -30.29 6.47 -4.95
CA ASP A 348 -30.85 5.49 -4.01
C ASP A 348 -31.21 6.12 -2.68
N ALA A 349 -30.31 6.95 -2.13
CA ALA A 349 -30.54 7.65 -0.88
C ALA A 349 -31.75 8.60 -0.98
N ALA A 350 -31.84 9.38 -2.05
CA ALA A 350 -32.94 10.31 -2.26
C ALA A 350 -34.29 9.57 -2.49
N THR A 351 -34.27 8.49 -3.28
CA THR A 351 -35.47 7.67 -3.54
C THR A 351 -36.01 7.06 -2.23
N ARG A 352 -35.10 6.51 -1.43
CA ARG A 352 -35.45 5.94 -0.11
C ARG A 352 -36.04 6.99 0.87
N ALA A 353 -35.55 8.23 0.77
CA ALA A 353 -36.02 9.35 1.58
C ALA A 353 -37.28 10.06 1.00
N GLY A 354 -37.76 9.64 -0.19
CA GLY A 354 -38.90 10.27 -0.85
C GLY A 354 -38.64 11.70 -1.34
N LEU A 355 -37.37 12.03 -1.65
CA LEU A 355 -36.95 13.36 -2.08
C LEU A 355 -37.04 13.53 -3.60
N THR A 356 -37.28 14.77 -4.05
CA THR A 356 -37.33 15.13 -5.47
C THR A 356 -35.90 15.21 -6.04
N LEU A 357 -35.57 14.37 -7.04
CA LEU A 357 -34.20 14.17 -7.52
C LEU A 357 -33.57 15.42 -8.15
N ASP A 358 -34.32 16.27 -8.82
CA ASP A 358 -33.79 17.43 -9.54
C ASP A 358 -33.08 18.47 -8.64
N ARG A 359 -33.20 18.36 -7.32
CA ARG A 359 -32.62 19.30 -6.35
C ARG A 359 -31.70 18.63 -5.33
N VAL A 360 -31.39 17.34 -5.50
CA VAL A 360 -30.60 16.56 -4.55
C VAL A 360 -29.17 16.40 -5.02
N ALA A 361 -28.19 16.72 -4.19
CA ALA A 361 -26.79 16.34 -4.34
C ALA A 361 -26.35 15.46 -3.16
N GLY A 362 -25.56 14.46 -3.45
CA GLY A 362 -24.96 13.58 -2.42
C GLY A 362 -23.75 14.22 -1.78
N VAL A 363 -23.51 13.95 -0.50
CA VAL A 363 -22.29 14.38 0.20
C VAL A 363 -21.70 13.19 0.94
N ASP A 364 -20.37 13.03 0.85
CA ASP A 364 -19.66 11.98 1.58
C ASP A 364 -19.38 12.40 3.03
N PRO A 365 -19.96 11.76 4.04
CA PRO A 365 -19.72 12.08 5.45
C PRO A 365 -18.41 11.49 5.99
N LEU A 366 -17.72 10.62 5.22
CA LEU A 366 -16.48 10.03 5.68
C LEU A 366 -15.41 11.12 5.90
N GLY A 367 -14.69 11.04 7.03
CA GLY A 367 -13.72 12.06 7.42
C GLY A 367 -14.34 13.28 8.12
N GLY A 368 -15.66 13.27 8.40
CA GLY A 368 -16.33 14.29 9.21
C GLY A 368 -16.31 15.69 8.61
N TYR A 369 -16.15 15.82 7.30
CA TYR A 369 -16.10 17.11 6.58
C TYR A 369 -14.91 18.03 6.97
N GLU A 370 -13.86 17.51 7.57
CA GLU A 370 -12.81 18.32 8.21
C GLU A 370 -11.92 19.07 7.20
N ARG A 371 -11.43 18.38 6.18
CA ARG A 371 -10.41 18.92 5.24
C ARG A 371 -10.97 19.20 3.86
N ARG A 372 -11.82 18.33 3.35
CA ARG A 372 -12.44 18.40 2.03
C ARG A 372 -13.84 17.85 2.10
N LEU A 373 -14.75 18.47 1.31
CA LEU A 373 -16.08 17.95 1.05
C LEU A 373 -16.11 17.29 -0.33
N THR A 374 -16.81 16.18 -0.46
CA THR A 374 -17.04 15.53 -1.76
C THR A 374 -18.54 15.59 -2.06
N MET A 375 -18.88 16.21 -3.18
CA MET A 375 -20.26 16.34 -3.67
C MET A 375 -20.48 15.42 -4.87
N ALA A 376 -21.46 14.52 -4.79
CA ALA A 376 -21.84 13.64 -5.87
C ALA A 376 -23.05 14.22 -6.63
N VAL A 377 -22.95 14.22 -7.97
CA VAL A 377 -24.00 14.76 -8.86
C VAL A 377 -24.48 13.68 -9.82
N HIS A 378 -25.79 13.48 -9.89
CA HIS A 378 -26.43 12.53 -10.80
C HIS A 378 -27.02 13.23 -12.03
N PRO A 379 -27.31 12.52 -13.13
CA PRO A 379 -27.76 13.15 -14.40
C PRO A 379 -29.06 13.90 -14.33
N GLY A 380 -29.92 13.62 -13.34
CA GLY A 380 -31.21 14.28 -13.16
C GLY A 380 -31.17 15.55 -12.29
N LEU A 381 -30.00 15.94 -11.77
CA LEU A 381 -29.86 17.15 -10.94
C LEU A 381 -29.97 18.40 -11.81
N ASP A 382 -30.83 19.35 -11.42
CA ASP A 382 -30.90 20.66 -12.08
C ASP A 382 -29.57 21.42 -11.92
N PRO A 383 -29.00 21.97 -13.00
CA PRO A 383 -27.70 22.64 -12.93
C PRO A 383 -27.66 23.84 -12.00
N ALA A 384 -28.76 24.57 -11.81
CA ALA A 384 -28.84 25.72 -10.89
C ALA A 384 -28.84 25.24 -9.43
N ALA A 385 -29.61 24.18 -9.15
CA ALA A 385 -29.61 23.52 -7.85
C ALA A 385 -28.23 22.91 -7.52
N GLY A 386 -27.58 22.29 -8.48
CA GLY A 386 -26.21 21.76 -8.32
C GLY A 386 -25.18 22.84 -8.01
N ARG A 387 -25.22 23.99 -8.72
CA ARG A 387 -24.35 25.14 -8.39
C ARG A 387 -24.66 25.71 -7.00
N ALA A 388 -25.93 25.77 -6.60
CA ALA A 388 -26.32 26.23 -5.28
C ALA A 388 -25.82 25.26 -4.18
N ALA A 389 -25.92 23.94 -4.40
CA ALA A 389 -25.36 22.93 -3.51
C ALA A 389 -23.84 23.11 -3.33
N TRP A 390 -23.12 23.24 -4.44
CA TRP A 390 -21.66 23.46 -4.41
C TRP A 390 -21.30 24.77 -3.69
N GLY A 391 -21.96 25.88 -4.03
CA GLY A 391 -21.75 27.17 -3.37
C GLY A 391 -22.03 27.14 -1.87
N ALA A 392 -23.05 26.37 -1.43
CA ALA A 392 -23.35 26.17 -0.03
C ALA A 392 -22.22 25.41 0.70
N LEU A 393 -21.74 24.32 0.11
CA LEU A 393 -20.62 23.54 0.66
C LEU A 393 -19.34 24.37 0.70
N ALA A 394 -19.02 25.09 -0.37
CA ALA A 394 -17.83 25.94 -0.47
C ALA A 394 -17.83 27.11 0.51
N ALA A 395 -19.02 27.62 0.91
CA ALA A 395 -19.14 28.67 1.91
C ALA A 395 -18.55 28.26 3.28
N THR A 396 -18.38 26.96 3.55
CA THR A 396 -17.70 26.46 4.75
C THR A 396 -16.20 26.75 4.79
N GLY A 397 -15.64 27.30 3.70
CA GLY A 397 -14.21 27.58 3.55
C GLY A 397 -13.36 26.34 3.26
N ARG A 398 -13.96 25.20 3.04
CA ARG A 398 -13.28 23.95 2.69
C ARG A 398 -13.30 23.74 1.18
N PRO A 399 -12.25 23.16 0.58
CA PRO A 399 -12.29 22.74 -0.81
C PRO A 399 -13.40 21.69 -1.02
N VAL A 400 -14.07 21.78 -2.16
CA VAL A 400 -15.15 20.87 -2.55
C VAL A 400 -14.79 20.19 -3.87
N THR A 401 -14.70 18.88 -3.86
CA THR A 401 -14.58 18.11 -5.10
C THR A 401 -15.96 17.67 -5.55
N VAL A 402 -16.32 18.04 -6.79
CA VAL A 402 -17.58 17.63 -7.43
C VAL A 402 -17.29 16.42 -8.32
N VAL A 403 -17.96 15.30 -8.07
CA VAL A 403 -17.77 14.04 -8.79
C VAL A 403 -19.10 13.52 -9.35
N ARG A 404 -19.05 12.62 -10.32
CA ARG A 404 -20.25 11.93 -10.76
C ARG A 404 -20.75 11.00 -9.67
N ASP A 405 -22.09 10.92 -9.55
CA ASP A 405 -22.72 9.95 -8.68
C ASP A 405 -22.38 8.52 -9.09
N GLY A 406 -22.23 7.66 -8.12
CA GLY A 406 -21.85 6.26 -8.31
C GLY A 406 -22.41 5.37 -7.20
N PRO A 407 -22.10 4.07 -7.21
CA PRO A 407 -22.70 3.11 -6.28
C PRO A 407 -22.33 3.37 -4.80
N ALA A 408 -21.30 4.19 -4.55
CA ALA A 408 -20.94 4.72 -3.24
C ALA A 408 -19.93 5.87 -3.42
N PRO A 409 -19.75 6.76 -2.42
CA PRO A 409 -18.73 7.81 -2.43
C PRO A 409 -17.30 7.28 -2.60
N ILE A 410 -16.44 8.06 -3.28
CA ILE A 410 -15.08 7.65 -3.64
C ILE A 410 -14.23 7.29 -2.43
N ALA A 411 -14.21 8.13 -1.36
CA ALA A 411 -13.41 7.84 -0.18
C ALA A 411 -13.88 6.56 0.53
N GLN A 412 -15.18 6.32 0.58
CA GLN A 412 -15.77 5.11 1.15
C GLN A 412 -15.38 3.86 0.35
N ARG A 413 -15.40 3.93 -0.99
CA ARG A 413 -14.98 2.83 -1.87
C ARG A 413 -13.52 2.47 -1.64
N LEU A 414 -12.63 3.47 -1.66
CA LEU A 414 -11.20 3.25 -1.43
C LEU A 414 -10.94 2.63 -0.05
N LEU A 415 -11.54 3.18 1.00
CA LEU A 415 -11.35 2.68 2.36
C LEU A 415 -11.90 1.25 2.53
N ALA A 416 -13.13 1.00 2.04
CA ALA A 416 -13.73 -0.32 2.15
C ALA A 416 -12.92 -1.39 1.39
N SER A 417 -12.35 -1.06 0.23
CA SER A 417 -11.48 -1.96 -0.53
C SER A 417 -10.16 -2.23 0.21
N ILE A 418 -9.53 -1.20 0.79
CA ILE A 418 -8.31 -1.34 1.61
C ILE A 418 -8.58 -2.28 2.79
N VAL A 419 -9.63 -2.02 3.55
CA VAL A 419 -9.97 -2.82 4.76
C VAL A 419 -10.36 -4.25 4.38
N ASN A 420 -11.19 -4.43 3.35
CA ASN A 420 -11.63 -5.76 2.91
C ASN A 420 -10.46 -6.63 2.41
N THR A 421 -9.49 -6.02 1.72
CA THR A 421 -8.26 -6.71 1.29
C THR A 421 -7.43 -7.15 2.49
N ALA A 422 -7.26 -6.29 3.49
CA ALA A 422 -6.56 -6.64 4.72
C ALA A 422 -7.28 -7.76 5.51
N CYS A 423 -8.60 -7.69 5.60
CA CYS A 423 -9.42 -8.74 6.18
C CYS A 423 -9.30 -10.09 5.42
N PHE A 424 -9.16 -10.04 4.09
CA PHE A 424 -8.91 -11.23 3.28
C PHE A 424 -7.53 -11.85 3.62
N ILE A 425 -6.48 -11.04 3.74
CA ILE A 425 -5.14 -11.47 4.14
C ILE A 425 -5.17 -12.11 5.54
N ALA A 426 -5.84 -11.48 6.49
CA ALA A 426 -6.00 -11.99 7.86
C ALA A 426 -6.77 -13.32 7.89
N GLY A 427 -7.89 -13.40 7.15
CA GLY A 427 -8.73 -14.60 7.08
C GLY A 427 -8.05 -15.81 6.44
N GLN A 428 -7.04 -15.59 5.60
CA GLN A 428 -6.20 -16.65 5.02
C GLN A 428 -4.96 -16.95 5.87
N HIS A 429 -4.79 -16.28 7.00
CA HIS A 429 -3.61 -16.40 7.86
C HIS A 429 -2.29 -16.19 7.10
N LEU A 430 -2.27 -15.25 6.16
CA LEU A 430 -1.04 -14.92 5.42
C LEU A 430 -0.06 -14.13 6.30
N ALA A 431 -0.58 -13.38 7.27
CA ALA A 431 0.16 -12.73 8.34
C ALA A 431 -0.76 -12.51 9.55
N THR A 432 -0.19 -12.14 10.68
CA THR A 432 -0.99 -11.73 11.86
C THR A 432 -1.64 -10.36 11.63
N PRO A 433 -2.76 -10.05 12.29
CA PRO A 433 -3.37 -8.71 12.21
C PRO A 433 -2.38 -7.57 12.52
N SER A 434 -1.52 -7.75 13.51
CA SER A 434 -0.48 -6.78 13.87
C SER A 434 0.55 -6.59 12.77
N ASP A 435 1.00 -7.69 12.13
CA ASP A 435 1.96 -7.63 11.03
C ASP A 435 1.35 -6.96 9.79
N ILE A 436 0.05 -7.23 9.50
CA ILE A 436 -0.69 -6.58 8.41
C ILE A 436 -0.70 -5.06 8.61
N ASP A 437 -1.11 -4.61 9.78
CA ASP A 437 -1.20 -3.18 10.09
C ASP A 437 0.17 -2.50 10.08
N THR A 438 1.19 -3.17 10.62
CA THR A 438 2.57 -2.68 10.62
C THR A 438 3.14 -2.58 9.21
N ALA A 439 2.97 -3.63 8.40
CA ALA A 439 3.48 -3.69 7.03
C ALA A 439 2.87 -2.59 6.14
N VAL A 440 1.56 -2.38 6.21
CA VAL A 440 0.87 -1.37 5.40
C VAL A 440 1.25 0.04 5.84
N ARG A 441 1.33 0.29 7.15
CA ARG A 441 1.73 1.60 7.67
C ARG A 441 3.16 1.96 7.29
N LEU A 442 4.10 1.04 7.43
CA LEU A 442 5.52 1.29 7.16
C LEU A 442 5.87 1.14 5.68
N GLY A 443 5.31 0.15 4.98
CA GLY A 443 5.62 -0.16 3.59
C GLY A 443 4.88 0.71 2.58
N LEU A 444 3.60 1.03 2.83
CA LEU A 444 2.79 1.87 1.95
C LEU A 444 2.64 3.31 2.47
N GLY A 445 3.12 3.60 3.67
CA GLY A 445 3.04 4.94 4.26
C GLY A 445 1.63 5.37 4.62
N TYR A 446 0.70 4.43 4.83
CA TYR A 446 -0.67 4.75 5.23
C TYR A 446 -0.70 5.38 6.64
N PRO A 447 -1.65 6.26 6.92
CA PRO A 447 -1.75 6.95 8.21
C PRO A 447 -2.06 5.98 9.35
N ARG A 448 -2.70 4.86 9.04
CA ARG A 448 -3.11 3.81 9.99
C ARG A 448 -2.95 2.43 9.36
N GLY A 449 -2.84 1.41 10.19
CA GLY A 449 -2.99 0.03 9.72
C GLY A 449 -4.42 -0.20 9.22
N PRO A 450 -4.62 -1.00 8.16
CA PRO A 450 -5.92 -1.14 7.53
C PRO A 450 -6.99 -1.78 8.43
N LEU A 451 -6.61 -2.74 9.28
CA LEU A 451 -7.55 -3.38 10.22
C LEU A 451 -7.94 -2.41 11.33
N ALA A 452 -6.95 -1.73 11.95
CA ALA A 452 -7.21 -0.68 12.93
C ALA A 452 -7.98 0.51 12.33
N TRP A 453 -7.84 0.77 11.03
CA TRP A 453 -8.63 1.79 10.34
C TRP A 453 -10.08 1.37 10.19
N GLY A 454 -10.33 0.10 9.85
CA GLY A 454 -11.67 -0.47 9.83
C GLY A 454 -12.33 -0.44 11.22
N ASP A 455 -11.57 -0.71 12.28
CA ASP A 455 -12.05 -0.60 13.66
C ASP A 455 -12.44 0.85 14.03
N LEU A 456 -11.65 1.83 13.59
CA LEU A 456 -11.92 3.25 13.86
C LEU A 456 -13.20 3.75 13.18
N VAL A 457 -13.43 3.33 11.94
CA VAL A 457 -14.59 3.74 11.14
C VAL A 457 -15.85 2.94 11.54
N GLY A 458 -15.64 1.75 12.07
CA GLY A 458 -16.66 0.75 12.37
C GLY A 458 -16.72 -0.34 11.31
N GLY A 459 -16.49 -1.58 11.73
CA GLY A 459 -16.55 -2.74 10.83
C GLY A 459 -17.92 -2.89 10.17
N ASP A 460 -19.00 -2.54 10.86
CA ASP A 460 -20.38 -2.49 10.36
C ASP A 460 -20.57 -1.44 9.25
N VAL A 461 -19.91 -0.29 9.35
CA VAL A 461 -19.91 0.75 8.31
C VAL A 461 -19.20 0.22 7.06
N VAL A 462 -18.02 -0.39 7.22
CA VAL A 462 -17.28 -1.01 6.10
C VAL A 462 -18.13 -2.10 5.44
N LEU A 463 -18.78 -2.94 6.23
CA LEU A 463 -19.65 -4.00 5.73
C LEU A 463 -20.85 -3.44 4.97
N ARG A 464 -21.48 -2.37 5.46
CA ARG A 464 -22.57 -1.67 4.78
C ARG A 464 -22.14 -1.15 3.40
N ILE A 465 -20.96 -0.50 3.32
CA ILE A 465 -20.41 0.00 2.05
C ILE A 465 -20.21 -1.15 1.06
N LEU A 466 -19.61 -2.26 1.48
CA LEU A 466 -19.38 -3.42 0.61
C LEU A 466 -20.69 -4.08 0.15
N HIS A 467 -21.70 -4.17 1.01
CA HIS A 467 -23.01 -4.67 0.64
C HIS A 467 -23.71 -3.76 -0.37
N GLY A 468 -23.65 -2.43 -0.18
CA GLY A 468 -24.19 -1.46 -1.12
C GLY A 468 -23.51 -1.56 -2.49
N LEU A 469 -22.18 -1.61 -2.52
CA LEU A 469 -21.40 -1.81 -3.75
C LEU A 469 -21.75 -3.13 -4.45
N THR A 470 -21.90 -4.22 -3.68
CA THR A 470 -22.28 -5.53 -4.22
C THR A 470 -23.69 -5.49 -4.81
N ALA A 471 -24.64 -4.88 -4.11
CA ALA A 471 -26.02 -4.77 -4.55
C ALA A 471 -26.15 -3.91 -5.82
N ALA A 472 -25.43 -2.80 -5.90
CA ALA A 472 -25.52 -1.88 -7.03
C ALA A 472 -24.79 -2.38 -8.28
N THR A 473 -23.69 -3.14 -8.13
CA THR A 473 -22.82 -3.51 -9.25
C THR A 473 -22.91 -5.00 -9.63
N GLY A 474 -23.27 -5.87 -8.68
CA GLY A 474 -23.16 -7.32 -8.85
C GLY A 474 -21.71 -7.81 -8.95
N ASP A 475 -20.70 -6.94 -8.80
CA ASP A 475 -19.31 -7.32 -8.97
C ASP A 475 -18.77 -8.05 -7.72
N PRO A 476 -18.34 -9.32 -7.87
CA PRO A 476 -17.82 -10.11 -6.75
C PRO A 476 -16.53 -9.55 -6.12
N ARG A 477 -15.90 -8.51 -6.70
CA ARG A 477 -14.76 -7.83 -6.06
C ARG A 477 -15.13 -7.23 -4.71
N TYR A 478 -16.38 -6.82 -4.54
CA TYR A 478 -16.90 -6.20 -3.32
C TYR A 478 -17.41 -7.21 -2.29
N ARG A 479 -17.34 -8.52 -2.58
CA ARG A 479 -17.74 -9.56 -1.61
C ARG A 479 -17.00 -9.36 -0.28
N PRO A 480 -17.71 -9.16 0.84
CA PRO A 480 -17.07 -9.03 2.14
C PRO A 480 -16.23 -10.27 2.48
N SER A 481 -15.06 -10.04 3.08
CA SER A 481 -14.24 -11.13 3.61
C SER A 481 -14.97 -11.83 4.78
N PRO A 482 -14.91 -13.17 4.91
CA PRO A 482 -15.41 -13.86 6.09
C PRO A 482 -14.85 -13.31 7.40
N TRP A 483 -13.58 -12.91 7.43
CA TRP A 483 -12.97 -12.24 8.58
C TRP A 483 -13.73 -10.99 9.04
N LEU A 484 -14.15 -10.14 8.09
CA LEU A 484 -14.93 -8.93 8.38
C LEU A 484 -16.32 -9.29 8.89
N THR A 485 -17.05 -10.16 8.18
CA THR A 485 -18.43 -10.51 8.54
C THR A 485 -18.54 -11.18 9.89
N GLU A 486 -17.62 -12.09 10.19
CA GLU A 486 -17.56 -12.79 11.47
C GLU A 486 -17.33 -11.83 12.63
N ARG A 487 -16.33 -10.95 12.52
CA ARG A 487 -15.99 -10.01 13.60
C ARG A 487 -17.09 -8.98 13.84
N VAL A 488 -17.72 -8.49 12.79
CA VAL A 488 -18.89 -7.62 12.94
C VAL A 488 -20.02 -8.35 13.67
N ALA A 489 -20.32 -9.59 13.28
CA ALA A 489 -21.37 -10.38 13.93
C ALA A 489 -21.07 -10.69 15.41
N LEU A 490 -19.80 -10.85 15.77
CA LEU A 490 -19.35 -11.11 17.14
C LEU A 490 -19.06 -9.85 17.96
N GLY A 491 -19.12 -8.66 17.36
CA GLY A 491 -18.70 -7.40 18.01
C GLY A 491 -17.21 -7.34 18.33
N LEU A 492 -16.38 -8.05 17.58
CA LEU A 492 -14.93 -8.08 17.77
C LEU A 492 -14.21 -7.08 16.86
N PRO A 493 -13.09 -6.50 17.31
CA PRO A 493 -12.25 -5.68 16.45
C PRO A 493 -11.68 -6.49 15.27
N LEU A 494 -11.55 -5.86 14.10
CA LEU A 494 -10.92 -6.46 12.91
C LEU A 494 -9.44 -6.75 13.16
N SER A 495 -8.78 -5.93 13.98
CA SER A 495 -7.37 -6.06 14.38
C SER A 495 -7.14 -7.16 15.44
N SER A 496 -8.20 -7.76 16.00
CA SER A 496 -8.09 -8.83 17.00
C SER A 496 -7.88 -10.19 16.32
N ALA A 497 -6.93 -10.97 16.82
CA ALA A 497 -6.80 -12.39 16.44
C ALA A 497 -8.01 -13.23 16.88
N GLY A 498 -8.66 -12.86 18.00
CA GLY A 498 -9.70 -13.65 18.63
C GLY A 498 -9.13 -14.91 19.29
N THR A 499 -10.02 -15.78 19.78
CA THR A 499 -9.64 -17.09 20.30
C THR A 499 -9.35 -18.07 19.16
N THR A 500 -8.22 -18.72 19.23
CA THR A 500 -7.78 -19.73 18.25
C THR A 500 -7.86 -21.14 18.85
N PRO A 501 -7.88 -22.20 18.03
CA PRO A 501 -7.79 -23.56 18.54
C PRO A 501 -6.57 -23.81 19.43
N ALA A 502 -5.45 -23.14 19.18
CA ALA A 502 -4.23 -23.26 19.99
C ALA A 502 -4.44 -22.77 21.43
N ASP A 503 -5.29 -21.75 21.63
CA ASP A 503 -5.60 -21.22 22.96
C ASP A 503 -6.42 -22.20 23.82
N LEU A 504 -7.06 -23.18 23.17
CA LEU A 504 -7.85 -24.21 23.83
C LEU A 504 -7.09 -25.54 24.03
N LEU A 505 -5.98 -25.71 23.30
CA LEU A 505 -5.18 -26.94 23.29
C LEU A 505 -3.88 -26.79 24.11
N SER A 506 -3.58 -25.58 24.60
CA SER A 506 -2.48 -25.28 25.49
C SER A 506 -2.88 -25.47 26.95
#